data_bb71d2a8334cd0f30a8f4f3cea9f3bc6
#
_entry.id   bb71d2a8334cd0f30a8f4f3cea9f3bc6
#
_cell.length_a   1.000
_cell.length_b   1.000
_cell.length_c   1.000
_cell.angle_alpha   90.00
_cell.angle_beta   90.00
_cell.angle_gamma   90.00
#
_symmetry.space_group_name_H-M   'P 1'
#
loop_
_entity.id
_entity.type
_entity.pdbx_description
1 polymer ?
#
loop_
_entity_poly.entity_id
_entity_poly.type
_entity_poly.pdbx_seq_one_letter_code
_entity_poly.pdbx_strand_id
1 'polypeptide(L)' 'MTRTYALKRLLEHGELSSKEIEEITCWTTKQVWASIQRLQKTNTVRKYPQMKWGLIKLWPYP' A
#
# COMPACT_ATOMS: atom_id res chain seq x y z
N MET A 1 -0.79 -6.90 -15.26
CA MET A 1 -0.36 -6.23 -14.00
C MET A 1 -1.36 -6.53 -12.91
N THR A 2 -0.88 -6.91 -11.74
CA THR A 2 -1.78 -7.24 -10.63
C THR A 2 -2.09 -6.00 -9.81
N ARG A 3 -3.19 -6.07 -9.04
CA ARG A 3 -3.54 -4.97 -8.14
C ARG A 3 -2.45 -4.77 -7.08
N THR A 4 -1.82 -5.85 -6.65
CA THR A 4 -0.74 -5.78 -5.67
C THR A 4 0.43 -4.95 -6.19
N TYR A 5 0.81 -5.17 -7.43
CA TYR A 5 1.87 -4.41 -8.06
C TYR A 5 1.48 -2.95 -8.23
N ALA A 6 0.25 -2.71 -8.69
CA ALA A 6 -0.24 -1.36 -8.90
C ALA A 6 -0.27 -0.58 -7.58
N LEU A 7 -0.69 -1.22 -6.49
CA LEU A 7 -0.70 -0.60 -5.18
C LEU A 7 0.71 -0.26 -4.71
N LYS A 8 1.65 -1.16 -4.93
CA LYS A 8 3.04 -0.90 -4.58
C LYS A 8 3.57 0.34 -5.29
N ARG A 9 3.31 0.44 -6.60
CA ARG A 9 3.73 1.59 -7.37
C ARG A 9 3.08 2.88 -6.87
N LEU A 10 1.81 2.80 -6.51
CA LEU A 10 1.10 3.96 -5.99
C LEU A 10 1.71 4.43 -4.68
N LEU A 11 2.04 3.52 -3.80
CA LEU A 11 2.61 3.87 -2.50
C LEU A 11 4.04 4.40 -2.59
N GLU A 12 4.70 4.23 -3.73
CA GLU A 12 6.01 4.85 -3.95
C GLU A 12 5.94 6.36 -3.95
N HIS A 13 4.76 6.92 -4.20
CA HIS A 13 4.57 8.36 -4.21
C HIS A 13 4.27 8.94 -2.83
N GLY A 14 4.06 8.09 -1.84
CA GLY A 14 3.81 8.53 -0.48
C GLY A 14 2.83 7.61 0.24
N GLU A 15 2.64 7.89 1.53
CA GLU A 15 1.73 7.12 2.36
C GLU A 15 0.29 7.49 2.05
N LEU A 16 -0.57 6.49 1.98
CA LEU A 16 -1.98 6.69 1.69
C LEU A 16 -2.84 5.86 2.64
N SER A 17 -3.98 6.40 3.04
CA SER A 17 -4.95 5.62 3.79
C SER A 17 -5.70 4.71 2.84
N SER A 18 -6.36 3.68 3.40
CA SER A 18 -7.15 2.78 2.57
C SER A 18 -8.23 3.53 1.80
N LYS A 19 -8.82 4.54 2.43
CA LYS A 19 -9.85 5.34 1.79
C LYS A 19 -9.29 6.14 0.61
N GLU A 20 -8.12 6.70 0.77
CA GLU A 20 -7.47 7.42 -0.32
C GLU A 20 -7.13 6.50 -1.48
N ILE A 21 -6.68 5.28 -1.16
CA ILE A 21 -6.39 4.29 -2.19
C ILE A 21 -7.66 3.95 -2.97
N GLU A 22 -8.79 3.76 -2.27
CA GLU A 22 -10.07 3.49 -2.93
C GLU A 22 -10.47 4.62 -3.88
N GLU A 23 -10.28 5.85 -3.45
CA GLU A 23 -10.64 6.99 -4.27
C GLU A 23 -9.77 7.11 -5.53
N ILE A 24 -8.49 6.83 -5.39
CA ILE A 24 -7.57 6.94 -6.52
C ILE A 24 -7.75 5.79 -7.51
N THR A 25 -7.94 4.59 -7.00
CA THR A 25 -7.96 3.39 -7.84
C THR A 25 -9.36 2.97 -8.24
N CYS A 26 -10.38 3.47 -7.56
CA CYS A 26 -11.77 3.05 -7.73
C CYS A 26 -11.98 1.57 -7.40
N TRP A 27 -11.06 0.98 -6.64
CA TRP A 27 -11.23 -0.40 -6.19
C TRP A 27 -12.20 -0.46 -5.03
N THR A 28 -12.81 -1.62 -4.83
CA THR A 28 -13.66 -1.83 -3.66
C THR A 28 -12.79 -1.94 -2.41
N THR A 29 -13.40 -1.71 -1.26
CA THR A 29 -12.72 -1.87 0.02
C THR A 29 -12.08 -3.24 0.14
N LYS A 30 -12.80 -4.27 -0.29
CA LYS A 30 -12.32 -5.64 -0.23
C LYS A 30 -11.07 -5.84 -1.08
N GLN A 31 -11.06 -5.26 -2.27
CA GLN A 31 -9.91 -5.36 -3.17
C GLN A 31 -8.69 -4.64 -2.62
N VAL A 32 -8.90 -3.47 -2.02
CA VAL A 32 -7.81 -2.71 -1.40
C VAL A 32 -7.20 -3.51 -0.24
N TRP A 33 -8.05 -4.03 0.64
CA TRP A 33 -7.56 -4.80 1.78
C TRP A 33 -6.85 -6.08 1.38
N ALA A 34 -7.35 -6.77 0.36
CA ALA A 34 -6.69 -7.98 -0.13
C ALA A 34 -5.28 -7.66 -0.64
N SER A 35 -5.12 -6.56 -1.37
CA SER A 35 -3.82 -6.14 -1.88
C SER A 35 -2.89 -5.73 -0.75
N ILE A 36 -3.41 -4.98 0.23
CA ILE A 36 -2.62 -4.56 1.39
C ILE A 36 -2.13 -5.78 2.16
N GLN A 37 -3.01 -6.76 2.39
CA GLN A 37 -2.62 -7.95 3.14
C GLN A 37 -1.53 -8.74 2.43
N ARG A 38 -1.59 -8.84 1.11
CA ARG A 38 -0.56 -9.51 0.36
C ARG A 38 0.80 -8.82 0.51
N LEU A 39 0.80 -7.51 0.38
CA LEU A 39 2.04 -6.74 0.53
C LEU A 39 2.56 -6.80 1.95
N GLN A 40 1.66 -6.86 2.92
CA GLN A 40 2.04 -6.99 4.32
C GLN A 40 2.71 -8.32 4.61
N LYS A 41 2.20 -9.39 4.02
CA LYS A 41 2.79 -10.72 4.19
C LYS A 41 4.21 -10.81 3.65
N THR A 42 4.50 -10.06 2.62
CA THR A 42 5.85 -10.04 2.03
C THR A 42 6.73 -8.95 2.62
N ASN A 43 6.26 -8.30 3.70
CA ASN A 43 6.98 -7.21 4.35
C ASN A 43 7.30 -6.06 3.41
N THR A 44 6.37 -5.78 2.50
CA THR A 44 6.54 -4.68 1.54
C THR A 44 5.92 -3.39 2.05
N VAL A 45 4.81 -3.49 2.81
CA VAL A 45 4.13 -2.31 3.36
C VAL A 45 3.93 -2.47 4.86
N ARG A 46 3.76 -1.35 5.53
CA ARG A 46 3.42 -1.32 6.94
C ARG A 46 2.43 -0.20 7.20
N LYS A 47 1.74 -0.27 8.32
CA LYS A 47 0.83 0.77 8.73
C LYS A 47 1.60 1.86 9.46
N TYR A 48 1.45 3.07 8.97
CA TYR A 48 2.05 4.26 9.58
C TYR A 48 1.03 4.99 10.43
N PRO A 49 1.45 5.95 11.26
CA PRO A 49 0.52 6.76 12.04
C PRO A 49 -0.53 7.42 11.15
N GLN A 50 -1.66 7.79 11.74
CA GLN A 50 -2.79 8.40 11.05
C GLN A 50 -3.47 7.45 10.07
N MET A 51 -3.37 6.15 10.33
CA MET A 51 -4.05 5.10 9.57
C MET A 51 -3.63 5.08 8.09
N LYS A 52 -2.37 5.43 7.82
CA LYS A 52 -1.85 5.41 6.46
C LYS A 52 -0.99 4.18 6.23
N TRP A 53 -0.98 3.72 5.01
CA TRP A 53 -0.15 2.60 4.58
C TRP A 53 0.97 3.13 3.70
N GLY A 54 2.15 2.58 3.86
CA GLY A 54 3.28 3.00 3.06
C GLY A 54 4.27 1.87 2.89
N LEU A 55 5.22 2.06 1.98
CA LEU A 55 6.25 1.05 1.75
C LEU A 55 7.24 1.02 2.89
N ILE A 56 7.68 -0.17 3.23
CA ILE A 56 8.74 -0.35 4.20
C ILE A 56 10.05 0.03 3.50
N LYS A 57 10.71 1.02 4.05
CA LYS A 57 12.00 1.43 3.50
C LYS A 57 13.07 0.57 4.10
N LEU A 58 13.54 -0.36 3.31
CA LEU A 58 14.65 -1.18 3.72
C LEU A 58 15.90 -0.46 3.33
N TRP A 59 16.63 0.04 4.26
CA TRP A 59 17.77 0.74 3.97
C TRP A 59 18.87 0.01 4.01
N PRO A 60 19.62 0.02 3.42
CA PRO A 60 20.73 0.55 3.83
C PRO A 60 21.20 1.71 3.21
N TYR A 61 21.18 2.03 3.26
CA TYR A 61 21.66 2.77 2.77
C TYR A 61 21.98 3.42 2.97
N PRO A 62 22.29 3.58 3.04
CA PRO A 62 22.77 4.67 3.16
C PRO A 62 22.52 5.15 2.21
#